data_c723c8fa4fe9d37e6930a59ead789707
#
_entry.id   c723c8fa4fe9d37e6930a59ead789707
#
_cell.length_a   1.000
_cell.length_b   1.000
_cell.length_c   1.000
_cell.angle_alpha   90.00
_cell.angle_beta   90.00
_cell.angle_gamma   90.00
#
_symmetry.space_group_name_H-M   'P 1'
#
loop_
_entity.id
_entity.type
_entity.pdbx_description
1 polymer ?
#
loop_
_entity_poly.entity_id
_entity_poly.type
_entity_poly.pdbx_seq_one_letter_code
_entity_poly.pdbx_strand_id
1 'polypeptide(L)'
;MPGHVFLRLAPAGLSKLAAELIDGIVAVSATNGKTTTSAMLSAIIGRDQVVCRNGAGANLMTGIATTLVTRPRDASIGVLEVDEAALPAVTKQLAPSVLLLGNLFRDQLDRHGELEMVADRWRELVATLAPSTTLVLGADDPVIDGLAGTRVNVVRFGIDDPGVSLGVQDAAADSTFCVRCGTAYVYDEMYLGHLGSYRCPQGDHQRGKLDIAARHVHSHGIRGTTFRVDAPDGSTEVSLPLPGLYNVENALGAIAAAFALGIPTAVAAGRLAQFSAAFGRFERIAVGDREAVLLLFKNPTGANEALRAINNDVANTQVVLALNDRIADGRDISWIWDIDLEDALTSAAHITCTGTRAAELAVRLRYSGVPAEQMTTVAAPEAAFDAAIAATAPGGRIFVLATYTAMLDLHGILADRGLTQPFWQEQA
;
A
#
# COMPACT_ATOMS: atom_id res chain seq x y z
N MET A 1 0.78 -3.27 -26.47
CA MET A 1 -0.18 -3.50 -25.40
C MET A 1 -1.59 -3.22 -25.91
N PRO A 2 -2.59 -4.11 -25.68
CA PRO A 2 -3.95 -3.97 -26.24
C PRO A 2 -4.60 -2.61 -25.92
N GLY A 3 -4.49 -2.13 -24.69
CA GLY A 3 -5.09 -0.85 -24.29
C GLY A 3 -4.55 0.38 -25.01
N HIS A 4 -3.27 0.40 -25.37
CA HIS A 4 -2.69 1.51 -26.14
C HIS A 4 -3.29 1.56 -27.56
N VAL A 5 -3.43 0.42 -28.21
CA VAL A 5 -4.07 0.31 -29.54
C VAL A 5 -5.54 0.69 -29.44
N PHE A 6 -6.25 0.17 -28.42
CA PHE A 6 -7.66 0.47 -28.19
C PHE A 6 -7.92 1.97 -28.00
N LEU A 7 -7.18 2.65 -27.15
CA LEU A 7 -7.34 4.10 -26.92
C LEU A 7 -7.04 4.96 -28.15
N ARG A 8 -6.17 4.50 -29.06
CA ARG A 8 -5.93 5.17 -30.34
C ARG A 8 -7.10 5.01 -31.31
N LEU A 9 -7.73 3.83 -31.35
CA LEU A 9 -8.82 3.52 -32.28
C LEU A 9 -10.17 4.01 -31.76
N ALA A 10 -10.36 4.00 -30.46
CA ALA A 10 -11.62 4.34 -29.79
C ALA A 10 -11.37 5.16 -28.51
N PRO A 11 -10.98 6.45 -28.60
CA PRO A 11 -10.64 7.26 -27.41
C PRO A 11 -11.77 7.35 -26.36
N ALA A 12 -13.02 7.34 -26.81
CA ALA A 12 -14.21 7.32 -25.93
C ALA A 12 -14.76 5.91 -25.63
N GLY A 13 -14.03 4.87 -26.07
CA GLY A 13 -14.48 3.48 -25.91
C GLY A 13 -14.39 2.95 -24.50
N LEU A 14 -13.53 3.55 -23.67
CA LEU A 14 -13.32 3.11 -22.30
C LEU A 14 -14.58 3.20 -21.45
N SER A 15 -15.35 4.29 -21.60
CA SER A 15 -16.63 4.46 -20.90
C SER A 15 -17.68 3.40 -21.28
N LYS A 16 -17.63 2.93 -22.54
CA LYS A 16 -18.54 1.84 -22.97
C LYS A 16 -18.16 0.52 -22.33
N LEU A 17 -16.87 0.19 -22.30
CA LEU A 17 -16.37 -1.02 -21.64
C LEU A 17 -16.63 -0.98 -20.12
N ALA A 18 -16.48 0.18 -19.50
CA ALA A 18 -16.78 0.39 -18.09
C ALA A 18 -18.27 0.16 -17.78
N ALA A 19 -19.18 0.64 -18.65
CA ALA A 19 -20.62 0.47 -18.50
C ALA A 19 -21.11 -0.99 -18.66
N GLU A 20 -20.29 -1.89 -19.20
CA GLU A 20 -20.61 -3.32 -19.27
C GLU A 20 -20.41 -4.05 -17.93
N LEU A 21 -19.74 -3.42 -16.96
CA LEU A 21 -19.63 -3.91 -15.58
C LEU A 21 -20.89 -3.45 -14.81
N ILE A 22 -21.91 -4.28 -14.87
CA ILE A 22 -23.29 -3.93 -14.43
C ILE A 22 -23.42 -3.67 -12.93
N ASP A 23 -22.54 -4.26 -12.11
CA ASP A 23 -22.48 -4.05 -10.67
C ASP A 23 -21.56 -2.87 -10.29
N GLY A 24 -21.04 -2.18 -11.31
CA GLY A 24 -20.28 -0.95 -11.16
C GLY A 24 -18.77 -1.13 -11.07
N ILE A 25 -18.10 -0.03 -10.73
CA ILE A 25 -16.65 0.03 -10.59
C ILE A 25 -16.28 0.66 -9.26
N VAL A 26 -15.35 0.04 -8.55
CA VAL A 26 -14.62 0.64 -7.45
C VAL A 26 -13.26 1.10 -8.00
N ALA A 27 -13.00 2.40 -7.98
CA ALA A 27 -11.69 2.97 -8.26
C ALA A 27 -10.94 3.17 -6.92
N VAL A 28 -9.70 2.69 -6.84
CA VAL A 28 -8.88 2.74 -5.64
C VAL A 28 -7.62 3.55 -5.91
N SER A 29 -7.39 4.61 -5.15
CA SER A 29 -6.16 5.39 -5.21
C SER A 29 -5.63 5.74 -3.82
N ALA A 30 -4.33 5.75 -3.68
CA ALA A 30 -3.56 6.14 -2.49
C ALA A 30 -2.08 6.20 -2.86
N THR A 31 -1.24 6.85 -2.11
CA THR A 31 0.21 6.73 -2.31
C THR A 31 0.69 5.34 -1.92
N ASN A 32 0.31 4.87 -0.75
CA ASN A 32 0.67 3.55 -0.25
C ASN A 32 -0.57 2.66 -0.11
N GLY A 33 -0.40 1.36 -0.35
CA GLY A 33 -1.44 0.36 -0.10
C GLY A 33 -2.42 0.08 -1.25
N LYS A 34 -2.46 0.86 -2.34
CA LYS A 34 -3.37 0.67 -3.49
C LYS A 34 -3.58 -0.78 -3.92
N THR A 35 -2.48 -1.45 -4.24
CA THR A 35 -2.51 -2.83 -4.76
C THR A 35 -3.02 -3.81 -3.70
N THR A 36 -2.60 -3.66 -2.44
CA THR A 36 -3.04 -4.53 -1.34
C THR A 36 -4.52 -4.33 -1.06
N THR A 37 -4.98 -3.08 -0.96
CA THR A 37 -6.40 -2.75 -0.75
C THR A 37 -7.28 -3.28 -1.89
N SER A 38 -6.85 -3.08 -3.15
CA SER A 38 -7.57 -3.62 -4.32
C SER A 38 -7.60 -5.15 -4.33
N ALA A 39 -6.50 -5.81 -3.92
CA ALA A 39 -6.43 -7.25 -3.80
C ALA A 39 -7.36 -7.78 -2.69
N MET A 40 -7.33 -7.15 -1.51
CA MET A 40 -8.22 -7.48 -0.38
C MET A 40 -9.69 -7.31 -0.77
N LEU A 41 -10.05 -6.18 -1.38
CA LEU A 41 -11.41 -5.93 -1.85
C LEU A 41 -11.83 -6.96 -2.91
N SER A 42 -10.95 -7.27 -3.86
CA SER A 42 -11.23 -8.30 -4.86
C SER A 42 -11.41 -9.69 -4.25
N ALA A 43 -10.65 -10.04 -3.21
CA ALA A 43 -10.82 -11.28 -2.47
C ALA A 43 -12.13 -11.32 -1.67
N ILE A 44 -12.57 -10.18 -1.15
CA ILE A 44 -13.89 -10.04 -0.50
C ILE A 44 -15.01 -10.27 -1.51
N ILE A 45 -14.98 -9.62 -2.67
CA ILE A 45 -16.04 -9.68 -3.69
C ILE A 45 -16.01 -11.00 -4.46
N GLY A 46 -14.82 -11.49 -4.79
CA GLY A 46 -14.58 -12.61 -5.71
C GLY A 46 -15.12 -13.97 -5.24
N ARG A 47 -15.67 -14.05 -4.02
CA ARG A 47 -16.39 -15.24 -3.55
C ARG A 47 -17.77 -15.39 -4.16
N ASP A 48 -18.39 -14.27 -4.56
CA ASP A 48 -19.76 -14.23 -5.07
C ASP A 48 -19.82 -13.80 -6.53
N GLN A 49 -18.82 -13.06 -7.02
CA GLN A 49 -18.83 -12.41 -8.34
C GLN A 49 -17.47 -12.53 -9.04
N VAL A 50 -17.47 -12.53 -10.36
CA VAL A 50 -16.25 -12.44 -11.15
C VAL A 50 -15.80 -10.99 -11.23
N VAL A 51 -14.60 -10.73 -10.72
CA VAL A 51 -14.03 -9.39 -10.59
C VAL A 51 -13.11 -9.07 -11.77
N CYS A 52 -13.34 -7.92 -12.42
CA CYS A 52 -12.38 -7.32 -13.34
C CYS A 52 -11.37 -6.50 -12.52
N ARG A 53 -10.12 -6.93 -12.44
CA ARG A 53 -9.05 -6.26 -11.69
C ARG A 53 -7.83 -6.05 -12.55
N ASN A 54 -7.19 -4.87 -12.44
CA ASN A 54 -5.90 -4.65 -13.09
C ASN A 54 -4.75 -5.25 -12.26
N GLY A 55 -3.75 -5.76 -12.96
CA GLY A 55 -2.54 -6.27 -12.32
C GLY A 55 -1.69 -5.16 -11.70
N ALA A 56 -0.77 -5.53 -10.80
CA ALA A 56 0.14 -4.60 -10.15
C ALA A 56 0.94 -3.79 -11.19
N GLY A 57 0.99 -2.46 -11.01
CA GLY A 57 1.65 -1.54 -11.93
C GLY A 57 0.86 -1.18 -13.20
N ALA A 58 -0.30 -1.79 -13.47
CA ALA A 58 -1.17 -1.44 -14.61
C ALA A 58 -2.19 -0.36 -14.27
N ASN A 59 -1.80 0.63 -13.47
CA ASN A 59 -2.66 1.65 -12.85
C ASN A 59 -2.79 2.97 -13.64
N LEU A 60 -2.12 3.06 -14.80
CA LEU A 60 -2.28 4.17 -15.73
C LEU A 60 -3.42 3.89 -16.74
N MET A 61 -3.89 4.93 -17.42
CA MET A 61 -4.97 4.86 -18.41
C MET A 61 -4.83 3.68 -19.41
N THR A 62 -3.62 3.44 -19.91
CA THR A 62 -3.33 2.36 -20.87
C THR A 62 -3.41 0.97 -20.25
N GLY A 63 -3.01 0.84 -18.98
CA GLY A 63 -3.12 -0.40 -18.21
C GLY A 63 -4.58 -0.72 -17.93
N ILE A 64 -5.34 0.25 -17.44
CA ILE A 64 -6.79 0.14 -17.18
C ILE A 64 -7.55 -0.21 -18.47
N ALA A 65 -7.22 0.44 -19.59
CA ALA A 65 -7.82 0.10 -20.87
C ALA A 65 -7.48 -1.35 -21.30
N THR A 66 -6.26 -1.80 -21.07
CA THR A 66 -5.87 -3.21 -21.32
C THR A 66 -6.73 -4.14 -20.48
N THR A 67 -6.85 -3.87 -19.18
CA THR A 67 -7.66 -4.67 -18.25
C THR A 67 -9.11 -4.79 -18.70
N LEU A 68 -9.75 -3.67 -19.05
CA LEU A 68 -11.15 -3.68 -19.49
C LEU A 68 -11.34 -4.40 -20.83
N VAL A 69 -10.38 -4.30 -21.76
CA VAL A 69 -10.42 -5.01 -23.06
C VAL A 69 -10.23 -6.51 -22.87
N THR A 70 -9.38 -6.94 -21.93
CA THR A 70 -9.03 -8.35 -21.72
C THR A 70 -9.76 -9.00 -20.53
N ARG A 71 -10.72 -8.30 -19.91
CA ARG A 71 -11.47 -8.79 -18.75
C ARG A 71 -12.16 -10.12 -19.00
N PRO A 72 -12.41 -10.93 -17.97
CA PRO A 72 -13.29 -12.07 -18.05
C PRO A 72 -14.68 -11.63 -18.61
N ARG A 73 -15.28 -12.44 -19.48
CA ARG A 73 -16.56 -12.10 -20.14
C ARG A 73 -17.73 -12.02 -19.17
N ASP A 74 -17.66 -12.75 -18.09
CA ASP A 74 -18.63 -12.86 -17.01
C ASP A 74 -18.34 -11.92 -15.84
N ALA A 75 -17.31 -11.07 -15.96
CA ALA A 75 -17.04 -10.05 -14.95
C ALA A 75 -18.19 -9.03 -14.90
N SER A 76 -18.78 -8.87 -13.72
CA SER A 76 -19.88 -7.93 -13.47
C SER A 76 -19.46 -6.69 -12.70
N ILE A 77 -18.34 -6.73 -11.96
CA ILE A 77 -17.81 -5.64 -11.16
C ILE A 77 -16.33 -5.37 -11.47
N GLY A 78 -15.92 -4.10 -11.42
CA GLY A 78 -14.54 -3.68 -11.55
C GLY A 78 -13.92 -3.24 -10.22
N VAL A 79 -12.74 -3.72 -9.88
CA VAL A 79 -11.89 -3.18 -8.80
C VAL A 79 -10.60 -2.71 -9.44
N LEU A 80 -10.49 -1.40 -9.66
CA LEU A 80 -9.42 -0.82 -10.46
C LEU A 80 -8.52 0.08 -9.60
N GLU A 81 -7.26 -0.34 -9.48
CA GLU A 81 -6.20 0.50 -8.94
C GLU A 81 -5.86 1.61 -9.93
N VAL A 82 -5.80 2.86 -9.47
CA VAL A 82 -5.53 4.04 -10.29
C VAL A 82 -4.38 4.84 -9.69
N ASP A 83 -3.41 5.19 -10.52
CA ASP A 83 -2.31 6.09 -10.16
C ASP A 83 -2.83 7.48 -9.78
N GLU A 84 -2.19 8.15 -8.83
CA GLU A 84 -2.63 9.41 -8.24
C GLU A 84 -2.78 10.52 -9.28
N ALA A 85 -1.82 10.63 -10.19
CA ALA A 85 -1.84 11.66 -11.25
C ALA A 85 -2.84 11.33 -12.36
N ALA A 86 -3.09 10.04 -12.60
CA ALA A 86 -4.03 9.57 -13.62
C ALA A 86 -5.49 9.60 -13.15
N LEU A 87 -5.72 9.65 -11.83
CA LEU A 87 -7.04 9.49 -11.21
C LEU A 87 -8.11 10.41 -11.81
N PRO A 88 -7.91 11.73 -11.99
CA PRO A 88 -8.94 12.61 -12.55
C PRO A 88 -9.37 12.21 -13.95
N ALA A 89 -8.41 11.89 -14.82
CA ALA A 89 -8.68 11.52 -16.21
C ALA A 89 -9.37 10.15 -16.32
N VAL A 90 -8.94 9.18 -15.52
CA VAL A 90 -9.48 7.82 -15.48
C VAL A 90 -10.91 7.83 -14.91
N THR A 91 -11.11 8.48 -13.77
CA THR A 91 -12.43 8.55 -13.10
C THR A 91 -13.50 9.16 -13.98
N LYS A 92 -13.15 10.20 -14.76
CA LYS A 92 -14.06 10.81 -15.74
C LYS A 92 -14.57 9.81 -16.79
N GLN A 93 -13.77 8.82 -17.17
CA GLN A 93 -14.14 7.81 -18.15
C GLN A 93 -14.83 6.59 -17.54
N LEU A 94 -14.43 6.22 -16.32
CA LEU A 94 -14.97 5.05 -15.64
C LEU A 94 -16.32 5.30 -14.97
N ALA A 95 -16.58 6.53 -14.52
CA ALA A 95 -17.73 6.92 -13.72
C ALA A 95 -17.99 5.92 -12.55
N PRO A 96 -17.04 5.76 -11.61
CA PRO A 96 -17.11 4.71 -10.61
C PRO A 96 -18.31 4.88 -9.68
N SER A 97 -18.90 3.77 -9.23
CA SER A 97 -19.91 3.75 -8.19
C SER A 97 -19.33 4.01 -6.80
N VAL A 98 -18.07 3.58 -6.59
CA VAL A 98 -17.30 3.84 -5.36
C VAL A 98 -15.93 4.38 -5.74
N LEU A 99 -15.53 5.48 -5.11
CA LEU A 99 -14.16 6.02 -5.18
C LEU A 99 -13.52 5.92 -3.80
N LEU A 100 -12.52 5.04 -3.68
CA LEU A 100 -11.71 4.89 -2.47
C LEU A 100 -10.42 5.69 -2.57
N LEU A 101 -10.21 6.59 -1.63
CA LEU A 101 -9.00 7.39 -1.45
C LEU A 101 -8.40 7.05 -0.08
N GLY A 102 -7.22 6.42 -0.06
CA GLY A 102 -6.60 5.91 1.17
C GLY A 102 -5.75 6.95 1.89
N ASN A 103 -4.63 7.32 1.30
CA ASN A 103 -3.65 8.24 1.86
C ASN A 103 -2.87 8.98 0.78
N LEU A 104 -2.25 10.11 1.15
CA LEU A 104 -1.34 10.87 0.31
C LEU A 104 -0.03 11.14 1.06
N PHE A 105 1.06 10.57 0.59
CA PHE A 105 2.42 10.78 1.06
C PHE A 105 3.30 11.32 -0.07
N ARG A 106 4.44 11.90 0.27
CA ARG A 106 5.48 12.19 -0.72
C ARG A 106 5.96 10.88 -1.36
N ASP A 107 5.86 10.81 -2.66
CA ASP A 107 6.34 9.66 -3.44
C ASP A 107 6.85 10.18 -4.79
N GLN A 108 8.11 9.89 -5.11
CA GLN A 108 8.73 10.23 -6.40
C GLN A 108 8.40 11.67 -6.85
N LEU A 109 8.84 12.67 -6.09
CA LEU A 109 8.60 14.10 -6.36
C LEU A 109 8.96 14.52 -7.80
N ASP A 110 9.95 13.84 -8.40
CA ASP A 110 10.36 14.01 -9.79
C ASP A 110 9.28 13.60 -10.81
N ARG A 111 8.29 12.77 -10.42
CA ARG A 111 7.20 12.30 -11.30
C ARG A 111 5.86 12.96 -11.06
N HIS A 112 5.52 13.26 -9.81
CA HIS A 112 4.16 13.69 -9.43
C HIS A 112 4.07 15.16 -9.01
N GLY A 113 5.21 15.83 -8.83
CA GLY A 113 5.25 17.19 -8.28
C GLY A 113 4.96 17.22 -6.79
N GLU A 114 4.60 18.39 -6.29
CA GLU A 114 4.30 18.57 -4.87
C GLU A 114 2.97 17.93 -4.47
N LEU A 115 2.88 17.43 -3.24
CA LEU A 115 1.71 16.77 -2.65
C LEU A 115 0.44 17.60 -2.80
N GLU A 116 0.58 18.94 -2.59
CA GLU A 116 -0.51 19.89 -2.69
C GLU A 116 -1.15 19.93 -4.08
N MET A 117 -0.34 19.77 -5.14
CA MET A 117 -0.87 19.73 -6.52
C MET A 117 -1.74 18.50 -6.76
N VAL A 118 -1.37 17.36 -6.19
CA VAL A 118 -2.18 16.13 -6.29
C VAL A 118 -3.47 16.31 -5.50
N ALA A 119 -3.37 16.84 -4.28
CA ALA A 119 -4.51 17.12 -3.41
C ALA A 119 -5.51 18.09 -4.06
N ASP A 120 -5.03 19.14 -4.71
CA ASP A 120 -5.89 20.12 -5.40
C ASP A 120 -6.64 19.48 -6.57
N ARG A 121 -5.95 18.68 -7.40
CA ARG A 121 -6.58 17.94 -8.50
C ARG A 121 -7.62 16.95 -8.00
N TRP A 122 -7.38 16.30 -6.85
CA TRP A 122 -8.35 15.39 -6.25
C TRP A 122 -9.53 16.15 -5.67
N ARG A 123 -9.33 17.33 -5.11
CA ARG A 123 -10.42 18.19 -4.63
C ARG A 123 -11.33 18.61 -5.78
N GLU A 124 -10.75 19.03 -6.91
CA GLU A 124 -11.52 19.36 -8.13
C GLU A 124 -12.28 18.12 -8.65
N LEU A 125 -11.63 16.96 -8.69
CA LEU A 125 -12.27 15.71 -9.08
C LEU A 125 -13.49 15.41 -8.21
N VAL A 126 -13.31 15.40 -6.88
CA VAL A 126 -14.37 15.08 -5.92
C VAL A 126 -15.55 16.04 -6.06
N ALA A 127 -15.31 17.32 -6.32
CA ALA A 127 -16.37 18.30 -6.56
C ALA A 127 -17.22 18.00 -7.81
N THR A 128 -16.67 17.28 -8.80
CA THR A 128 -17.34 16.93 -10.07
C THR A 128 -17.94 15.53 -10.12
N LEU A 129 -17.72 14.70 -9.09
CA LEU A 129 -18.26 13.35 -9.04
C LEU A 129 -19.79 13.35 -9.00
N ALA A 130 -20.40 12.34 -9.63
CA ALA A 130 -21.86 12.14 -9.54
C ALA A 130 -22.31 12.05 -8.07
N PRO A 131 -23.48 12.60 -7.72
CA PRO A 131 -24.03 12.48 -6.36
C PRO A 131 -24.22 11.03 -5.91
N SER A 132 -24.43 10.09 -6.85
CA SER A 132 -24.56 8.65 -6.60
C SER A 132 -23.24 7.95 -6.29
N THR A 133 -22.09 8.55 -6.61
CA THR A 133 -20.79 7.96 -6.27
C THR A 133 -20.57 8.03 -4.77
N THR A 134 -20.34 6.89 -4.13
CA THR A 134 -19.92 6.81 -2.73
C THR A 134 -18.41 7.09 -2.64
N LEU A 135 -18.06 8.04 -1.78
CA LEU A 135 -16.68 8.40 -1.50
C LEU A 135 -16.24 7.65 -0.23
N VAL A 136 -15.21 6.81 -0.34
CA VAL A 136 -14.61 6.07 0.76
C VAL A 136 -13.27 6.70 1.09
N LEU A 137 -13.10 7.23 2.31
CA LEU A 137 -11.95 8.05 2.69
C LEU A 137 -11.20 7.48 3.88
N GLY A 138 -9.86 7.39 3.78
CA GLY A 138 -8.96 7.22 4.91
C GLY A 138 -8.93 8.49 5.75
N ALA A 139 -9.72 8.53 6.81
CA ALA A 139 -9.93 9.74 7.60
C ALA A 139 -8.75 10.08 8.52
N ASP A 140 -7.80 9.16 8.69
CA ASP A 140 -6.58 9.38 9.45
C ASP A 140 -5.61 10.31 8.70
N ASP A 141 -5.81 10.51 7.38
CA ASP A 141 -5.08 11.49 6.57
C ASP A 141 -5.86 12.81 6.49
N PRO A 142 -5.30 13.93 7.00
CA PRO A 142 -5.97 15.23 6.97
C PRO A 142 -6.31 15.73 5.57
N VAL A 143 -5.48 15.43 4.58
CA VAL A 143 -5.70 15.84 3.19
C VAL A 143 -6.85 15.06 2.60
N ILE A 144 -6.87 13.74 2.81
CA ILE A 144 -7.90 12.84 2.29
C ILE A 144 -9.26 13.12 2.94
N ASP A 145 -9.32 13.22 4.27
CA ASP A 145 -10.59 13.52 4.96
C ASP A 145 -11.14 14.89 4.56
N GLY A 146 -10.24 15.87 4.35
CA GLY A 146 -10.60 17.21 3.86
C GLY A 146 -11.29 17.23 2.49
N LEU A 147 -11.16 16.16 1.68
CA LEU A 147 -11.83 16.02 0.37
C LEU A 147 -13.33 15.78 0.50
N ALA A 148 -13.82 15.33 1.66
CA ALA A 148 -15.25 15.09 1.87
C ALA A 148 -16.13 16.33 1.55
N GLY A 149 -15.65 17.53 1.90
CA GLY A 149 -16.35 18.79 1.65
C GLY A 149 -17.77 18.75 2.23
N THR A 150 -18.75 19.02 1.38
CA THR A 150 -20.20 18.98 1.72
C THR A 150 -20.91 17.71 1.21
N ARG A 151 -20.17 16.71 0.76
CA ARG A 151 -20.77 15.47 0.24
C ARG A 151 -21.42 14.68 1.38
N VAL A 152 -22.57 14.07 1.06
CA VAL A 152 -23.36 13.26 2.00
C VAL A 152 -23.08 11.77 1.87
N ASN A 153 -22.70 11.31 0.67
CA ASN A 153 -22.34 9.91 0.39
C ASN A 153 -20.84 9.67 0.67
N VAL A 154 -20.49 9.65 1.95
CA VAL A 154 -19.11 9.44 2.41
C VAL A 154 -19.07 8.34 3.46
N VAL A 155 -18.13 7.41 3.31
CA VAL A 155 -17.76 6.38 4.32
C VAL A 155 -16.34 6.65 4.75
N ARG A 156 -16.12 6.92 6.04
CA ARG A 156 -14.81 7.18 6.63
C ARG A 156 -14.28 5.96 7.34
N PHE A 157 -13.03 5.62 7.07
CA PHE A 157 -12.33 4.54 7.80
C PHE A 157 -11.04 5.06 8.44
N GLY A 158 -10.58 4.37 9.47
CA GLY A 158 -9.33 4.69 10.15
C GLY A 158 -9.12 3.85 11.41
N ILE A 159 -7.96 4.04 12.04
CA ILE A 159 -7.61 3.40 13.30
C ILE A 159 -8.12 4.27 14.46
N ASP A 160 -8.71 3.64 15.47
CA ASP A 160 -9.18 4.30 16.69
C ASP A 160 -8.75 3.49 17.92
N ASP A 161 -7.42 3.35 18.04
CA ASP A 161 -6.78 2.57 19.10
C ASP A 161 -5.52 3.27 19.63
N PRO A 162 -5.60 3.93 20.80
CA PRO A 162 -4.44 4.56 21.44
C PRO A 162 -3.30 3.58 21.75
N GLY A 163 -3.60 2.28 21.89
CA GLY A 163 -2.60 1.25 22.22
C GLY A 163 -1.54 1.01 21.15
N VAL A 164 -1.79 1.48 19.91
CA VAL A 164 -0.86 1.36 18.78
C VAL A 164 -0.36 2.70 18.27
N SER A 165 -0.59 3.78 19.03
CA SER A 165 -0.08 5.11 18.71
C SER A 165 1.45 5.15 18.82
N LEU A 166 2.10 5.85 17.88
CA LEU A 166 3.56 6.05 17.90
C LEU A 166 4.01 6.99 19.03
N GLY A 167 3.12 7.81 19.57
CA GLY A 167 3.39 8.76 20.67
C GLY A 167 4.28 9.95 20.27
N VAL A 168 4.94 9.91 19.13
CA VAL A 168 5.81 10.97 18.60
C VAL A 168 5.59 11.14 17.10
N GLN A 169 5.89 12.34 16.61
CA GLN A 169 5.81 12.63 15.18
C GLN A 169 6.89 11.83 14.44
N ASP A 170 6.48 11.09 13.43
CA ASP A 170 7.37 10.37 12.50
C ASP A 170 8.14 11.38 11.64
N ALA A 171 9.42 11.09 11.36
CA ALA A 171 10.23 11.90 10.44
C ALA A 171 9.65 11.93 9.01
N ALA A 172 8.89 10.91 8.62
CA ALA A 172 8.19 10.81 7.35
C ALA A 172 6.80 11.48 7.33
N ALA A 173 6.45 12.32 8.32
CA ALA A 173 5.17 13.01 8.38
C ALA A 173 5.12 14.18 7.38
N ASP A 174 4.22 14.11 6.40
CA ASP A 174 4.10 15.10 5.32
C ASP A 174 3.02 16.16 5.58
N SER A 175 1.86 15.78 6.10
CA SER A 175 0.66 16.63 6.20
C SER A 175 0.41 17.06 7.65
N THR A 176 1.26 17.93 8.16
CA THR A 176 1.22 18.39 9.56
C THR A 176 0.54 19.73 9.76
N PHE A 177 0.15 20.41 8.70
CA PHE A 177 -0.49 21.73 8.73
C PHE A 177 -1.95 21.64 8.24
N CYS A 178 -2.81 22.43 8.90
CA CYS A 178 -4.23 22.47 8.57
C CYS A 178 -4.47 22.87 7.12
N VAL A 179 -5.17 22.00 6.37
CA VAL A 179 -5.52 22.20 4.95
C VAL A 179 -6.42 23.42 4.68
N ARG A 180 -6.96 24.06 5.75
CA ARG A 180 -7.83 25.24 5.65
C ARG A 180 -7.15 26.54 6.04
N CYS A 181 -6.40 26.56 7.16
CA CYS A 181 -5.83 27.79 7.70
C CYS A 181 -4.31 27.77 7.85
N GLY A 182 -3.63 26.65 7.53
CA GLY A 182 -2.17 26.55 7.60
C GLY A 182 -1.59 26.45 9.03
N THR A 183 -2.42 26.41 10.08
CA THR A 183 -1.94 26.20 11.45
C THR A 183 -1.52 24.74 11.64
N ALA A 184 -0.44 24.49 12.39
CA ALA A 184 -0.02 23.13 12.69
C ALA A 184 -1.13 22.35 13.41
N TYR A 185 -1.37 21.10 12.97
CA TYR A 185 -2.29 20.20 13.65
C TYR A 185 -1.77 19.78 15.02
N VAL A 186 -2.67 19.53 15.93
CA VAL A 186 -2.42 18.78 17.17
C VAL A 186 -2.93 17.37 16.92
N TYR A 187 -2.06 16.40 17.11
CA TYR A 187 -2.40 14.99 17.06
C TYR A 187 -2.65 14.45 18.47
N ASP A 188 -3.81 13.85 18.66
CA ASP A 188 -4.12 13.12 19.88
C ASP A 188 -3.48 11.72 19.80
N GLU A 189 -3.52 11.09 18.61
CA GLU A 189 -2.87 9.81 18.30
C GLU A 189 -2.24 9.88 16.90
N MET A 190 -1.10 9.23 16.74
CA MET A 190 -0.37 9.13 15.47
C MET A 190 -0.02 7.68 15.19
N TYR A 191 -0.38 7.15 14.01
CA TYR A 191 -0.28 5.72 13.70
C TYR A 191 0.80 5.42 12.66
N LEU A 192 0.81 6.17 11.55
CA LEU A 192 1.64 5.93 10.36
C LEU A 192 2.04 7.26 9.72
N GLY A 193 3.28 7.69 9.84
CA GLY A 193 3.69 9.00 9.32
C GLY A 193 2.83 10.11 9.90
N HIS A 194 1.98 10.75 9.08
CA HIS A 194 1.04 11.79 9.51
C HIS A 194 -0.41 11.28 9.65
N LEU A 195 -0.64 9.97 9.51
CA LEU A 195 -1.97 9.39 9.70
C LEU A 195 -2.29 9.29 11.18
N GLY A 196 -3.47 9.75 11.60
CA GLY A 196 -3.85 9.68 13.00
C GLY A 196 -5.12 10.44 13.36
N SER A 197 -5.34 10.60 14.65
CA SER A 197 -6.39 11.45 15.21
C SER A 197 -5.87 12.86 15.39
N TYR A 198 -6.32 13.78 14.57
CA TYR A 198 -5.83 15.17 14.49
C TYR A 198 -6.94 16.18 14.66
N ARG A 199 -6.56 17.39 15.10
CA ARG A 199 -7.42 18.58 15.13
C ARG A 199 -6.63 19.85 14.89
N CYS A 200 -7.25 20.81 14.21
CA CYS A 200 -6.74 22.17 14.09
C CYS A 200 -7.05 22.94 15.39
N PRO A 201 -6.05 23.58 16.03
CA PRO A 201 -6.29 24.42 17.21
C PRO A 201 -7.25 25.59 16.97
N GLN A 202 -7.39 26.05 15.74
CA GLN A 202 -8.33 27.11 15.35
C GLN A 202 -9.76 26.59 15.13
N GLY A 203 -9.98 25.27 15.20
CA GLY A 203 -11.29 24.63 15.01
C GLY A 203 -11.72 24.50 13.53
N ASP A 204 -10.85 24.82 12.57
CA ASP A 204 -11.22 24.82 11.14
C ASP A 204 -11.34 23.42 10.54
N HIS A 205 -10.58 22.44 11.05
CA HIS A 205 -10.54 21.09 10.54
C HIS A 205 -10.11 20.10 11.62
N GLN A 206 -10.75 18.95 11.66
CA GLN A 206 -10.40 17.81 12.51
C GLN A 206 -10.78 16.52 11.83
N ARG A 207 -10.23 15.39 12.30
CA ARG A 207 -10.59 14.06 11.81
C ARG A 207 -12.10 13.85 11.90
N GLY A 208 -12.71 13.49 10.79
CA GLY A 208 -14.13 13.16 10.72
C GLY A 208 -14.47 11.92 11.57
N LYS A 209 -15.73 11.81 11.98
CA LYS A 209 -16.20 10.60 12.66
C LYS A 209 -16.03 9.40 11.76
N LEU A 210 -15.38 8.35 12.27
CA LEU A 210 -15.20 7.10 11.54
C LEU A 210 -16.53 6.31 11.47
N ASP A 211 -16.82 5.80 10.28
CA ASP A 211 -17.88 4.82 10.06
C ASP A 211 -17.34 3.39 10.23
N ILE A 212 -16.11 3.16 9.79
CA ILE A 212 -15.42 1.88 9.90
C ILE A 212 -14.13 2.12 10.70
N ALA A 213 -14.06 1.64 11.92
CA ALA A 213 -12.97 1.92 12.85
C ALA A 213 -12.28 0.63 13.33
N ALA A 214 -10.94 0.57 13.28
CA ALA A 214 -10.19 -0.50 13.92
C ALA A 214 -9.88 -0.17 15.37
N ARG A 215 -10.17 -1.11 16.26
CA ARG A 215 -9.86 -1.05 17.70
C ARG A 215 -9.23 -2.35 18.17
N HIS A 216 -8.55 -2.31 19.31
CA HIS A 216 -7.90 -3.48 19.92
C HIS A 216 -6.98 -4.19 18.92
N VAL A 217 -6.10 -3.41 18.32
CA VAL A 217 -5.14 -3.91 17.32
C VAL A 217 -4.00 -4.65 18.03
N HIS A 218 -3.81 -5.91 17.72
CA HIS A 218 -2.75 -6.75 18.27
C HIS A 218 -1.88 -7.32 17.17
N SER A 219 -0.59 -6.97 17.18
CA SER A 219 0.41 -7.55 16.28
C SER A 219 0.88 -8.91 16.79
N HIS A 220 0.93 -9.89 15.90
CA HIS A 220 1.51 -11.22 16.13
C HIS A 220 2.85 -11.38 15.40
N GLY A 221 3.60 -10.27 15.26
CA GLY A 221 4.83 -10.21 14.45
C GLY A 221 4.50 -10.53 13.00
N ILE A 222 5.40 -11.21 12.30
CA ILE A 222 5.21 -11.59 10.89
C ILE A 222 4.04 -12.55 10.63
N ARG A 223 3.38 -13.07 11.66
CA ARG A 223 2.24 -13.99 11.49
C ARG A 223 0.94 -13.27 11.16
N GLY A 224 0.89 -11.95 11.37
CA GLY A 224 -0.28 -11.15 11.06
C GLY A 224 -0.73 -10.26 12.21
N THR A 225 -1.95 -9.73 12.07
CA THR A 225 -2.54 -8.78 13.02
C THR A 225 -4.00 -9.15 13.26
N THR A 226 -4.45 -9.08 14.51
CA THR A 226 -5.88 -9.18 14.87
C THR A 226 -6.38 -7.84 15.37
N PHE A 227 -7.62 -7.50 15.03
CA PHE A 227 -8.25 -6.26 15.48
C PHE A 227 -9.77 -6.38 15.42
N ARG A 228 -10.47 -5.55 16.18
CA ARG A 228 -11.92 -5.41 16.08
C ARG A 228 -12.27 -4.28 15.14
N VAL A 229 -13.19 -4.53 14.22
CA VAL A 229 -13.82 -3.48 13.39
C VAL A 229 -15.16 -3.12 13.99
N ASP A 230 -15.36 -1.84 14.31
CA ASP A 230 -16.64 -1.25 14.64
C ASP A 230 -17.21 -0.56 13.41
N ALA A 231 -18.43 -0.93 12.99
CA ALA A 231 -19.09 -0.46 11.78
C ALA A 231 -20.58 -0.17 12.05
N PRO A 232 -21.31 0.53 11.17
CA PRO A 232 -22.73 0.81 11.33
C PRO A 232 -23.61 -0.45 11.41
N ASP A 233 -23.18 -1.56 10.79
CA ASP A 233 -23.87 -2.86 10.79
C ASP A 233 -23.43 -3.79 11.92
N GLY A 234 -22.55 -3.33 12.84
CA GLY A 234 -22.10 -4.07 14.02
C GLY A 234 -20.59 -4.11 14.21
N SER A 235 -20.16 -4.85 15.22
CA SER A 235 -18.74 -5.06 15.53
C SER A 235 -18.33 -6.48 15.19
N THR A 236 -17.12 -6.65 14.61
CA THR A 236 -16.59 -7.98 14.25
C THR A 236 -15.08 -8.05 14.46
N GLU A 237 -14.58 -9.24 14.80
CA GLU A 237 -13.13 -9.49 14.88
C GLU A 237 -12.59 -9.79 13.47
N VAL A 238 -11.42 -9.21 13.17
CA VAL A 238 -10.67 -9.45 11.94
C VAL A 238 -9.37 -10.14 12.32
N SER A 239 -9.10 -11.28 11.70
CA SER A 239 -7.79 -11.93 11.74
C SER A 239 -7.14 -11.76 10.37
N LEU A 240 -6.18 -10.85 10.29
CA LEU A 240 -5.48 -10.55 9.04
C LEU A 240 -4.13 -11.27 9.03
N PRO A 241 -3.86 -12.18 8.08
CA PRO A 241 -2.58 -12.91 8.01
C PRO A 241 -1.46 -12.04 7.41
N LEU A 242 -1.52 -10.73 7.60
CA LEU A 242 -0.52 -9.75 7.21
C LEU A 242 -0.14 -8.89 8.41
N PRO A 243 1.16 -8.67 8.65
CA PRO A 243 1.65 -7.81 9.72
C PRO A 243 1.63 -6.32 9.34
N GLY A 244 1.72 -5.48 10.37
CA GLY A 244 1.89 -4.04 10.26
C GLY A 244 0.59 -3.25 10.20
N LEU A 245 0.61 -2.06 10.81
CA LEU A 245 -0.55 -1.16 10.88
C LEU A 245 -1.01 -0.70 9.49
N TYR A 246 -0.09 -0.54 8.53
CA TYR A 246 -0.45 -0.19 7.17
C TYR A 246 -1.33 -1.25 6.48
N ASN A 247 -1.22 -2.54 6.86
CA ASN A 247 -2.12 -3.57 6.38
C ASN A 247 -3.47 -3.55 7.10
N VAL A 248 -3.54 -3.07 8.34
CA VAL A 248 -4.81 -2.76 9.00
C VAL A 248 -5.53 -1.65 8.25
N GLU A 249 -4.84 -0.55 7.90
CA GLU A 249 -5.38 0.52 7.07
C GLU A 249 -5.88 0.02 5.71
N ASN A 250 -5.08 -0.81 5.02
CA ASN A 250 -5.48 -1.42 3.74
C ASN A 250 -6.74 -2.27 3.89
N ALA A 251 -6.84 -3.06 4.97
CA ALA A 251 -7.99 -3.90 5.27
C ALA A 251 -9.23 -3.07 5.58
N LEU A 252 -9.09 -1.99 6.36
CA LEU A 252 -10.18 -1.06 6.64
C LEU A 252 -10.72 -0.41 5.37
N GLY A 253 -9.83 0.05 4.48
CA GLY A 253 -10.22 0.59 3.17
C GLY A 253 -11.00 -0.43 2.33
N ALA A 254 -10.54 -1.70 2.29
CA ALA A 254 -11.24 -2.77 1.58
C ALA A 254 -12.60 -3.09 2.21
N ILE A 255 -12.70 -3.16 3.56
CA ILE A 255 -13.94 -3.37 4.29
C ILE A 255 -14.91 -2.21 4.06
N ALA A 256 -14.43 -0.95 4.13
CA ALA A 256 -15.25 0.24 3.90
C ALA A 256 -15.81 0.30 2.47
N ALA A 257 -15.01 -0.07 1.47
CA ALA A 257 -15.49 -0.16 0.08
C ALA A 257 -16.49 -1.31 -0.10
N ALA A 258 -16.25 -2.46 0.55
CA ALA A 258 -17.20 -3.58 0.55
C ALA A 258 -18.52 -3.19 1.23
N PHE A 259 -18.47 -2.49 2.35
CA PHE A 259 -19.66 -1.94 3.04
C PHE A 259 -20.42 -0.96 2.13
N ALA A 260 -19.71 -0.08 1.41
CA ALA A 260 -20.35 0.83 0.44
C ALA A 260 -21.04 0.10 -0.72
N LEU A 261 -20.61 -1.13 -1.04
CA LEU A 261 -21.24 -2.02 -2.01
C LEU A 261 -22.37 -2.88 -1.41
N GLY A 262 -22.68 -2.71 -0.11
CA GLY A 262 -23.72 -3.48 0.60
C GLY A 262 -23.27 -4.85 1.10
N ILE A 263 -21.97 -5.15 1.11
CA ILE A 263 -21.42 -6.38 1.68
C ILE A 263 -21.28 -6.17 3.20
N PRO A 264 -21.90 -7.03 4.04
CA PRO A 264 -21.80 -6.89 5.49
C PRO A 264 -20.36 -6.97 5.99
N THR A 265 -20.02 -6.13 6.98
CA THR A 265 -18.67 -6.04 7.56
C THR A 265 -18.18 -7.39 8.10
N ALA A 266 -19.05 -8.18 8.74
CA ALA A 266 -18.70 -9.52 9.23
C ALA A 266 -18.33 -10.50 8.09
N VAL A 267 -18.97 -10.39 6.93
CA VAL A 267 -18.66 -11.19 5.75
C VAL A 267 -17.28 -10.78 5.20
N ALA A 268 -17.02 -9.48 5.06
CA ALA A 268 -15.75 -8.96 4.59
C ALA A 268 -14.59 -9.40 5.53
N ALA A 269 -14.76 -9.28 6.84
CA ALA A 269 -13.81 -9.73 7.86
C ALA A 269 -13.48 -11.23 7.74
N GLY A 270 -14.50 -12.07 7.64
CA GLY A 270 -14.31 -13.53 7.51
C GLY A 270 -13.55 -13.92 6.22
N ARG A 271 -13.73 -13.17 5.12
CA ARG A 271 -13.02 -13.41 3.86
C ARG A 271 -11.55 -12.98 3.93
N LEU A 272 -11.25 -11.89 4.64
CA LEU A 272 -9.88 -11.43 4.86
C LEU A 272 -9.04 -12.38 5.70
N ALA A 273 -9.64 -13.19 6.56
CA ALA A 273 -8.92 -14.21 7.33
C ALA A 273 -8.21 -15.27 6.45
N GLN A 274 -8.63 -15.42 5.21
CA GLN A 274 -8.05 -16.33 4.22
C GLN A 274 -7.22 -15.61 3.14
N PHE A 275 -6.98 -14.31 3.32
CA PHE A 275 -6.22 -13.52 2.36
C PHE A 275 -4.73 -13.90 2.40
N SER A 276 -4.11 -14.04 1.24
CA SER A 276 -2.66 -14.21 1.10
C SER A 276 -2.07 -12.99 0.40
N ALA A 277 -0.90 -12.55 0.86
CA ALA A 277 -0.20 -11.44 0.24
C ALA A 277 0.22 -11.78 -1.19
N ALA A 278 0.01 -10.82 -2.10
CA ALA A 278 0.55 -10.89 -3.45
C ALA A 278 1.93 -10.26 -3.51
N PHE A 279 2.72 -10.68 -4.47
CA PHE A 279 4.00 -10.17 -4.95
C PHE A 279 4.69 -9.09 -4.09
N GLY A 280 5.76 -9.49 -3.38
CA GLY A 280 6.65 -8.58 -2.63
C GLY A 280 6.03 -7.83 -1.45
N ARG A 281 4.80 -8.18 -1.04
CA ARG A 281 4.09 -7.50 0.05
C ARG A 281 3.91 -8.42 1.25
N PHE A 282 4.99 -8.71 1.94
CA PHE A 282 5.11 -9.78 2.93
C PHE A 282 4.98 -11.17 2.31
N GLU A 283 5.55 -11.32 1.11
CA GLU A 283 5.56 -12.60 0.41
C GLU A 283 6.54 -13.55 1.10
N ARG A 284 6.08 -14.76 1.40
CA ARG A 284 6.86 -15.81 2.08
C ARG A 284 7.21 -16.88 1.09
N ILE A 285 8.50 -17.11 0.87
CA ILE A 285 9.03 -18.07 -0.09
C ILE A 285 9.85 -19.13 0.63
N ALA A 286 9.48 -20.39 0.47
CA ALA A 286 10.25 -21.51 0.99
C ALA A 286 11.51 -21.73 0.12
N VAL A 287 12.68 -21.78 0.74
CA VAL A 287 13.97 -22.03 0.08
C VAL A 287 14.62 -23.24 0.77
N GLY A 288 14.30 -24.43 0.31
CA GLY A 288 14.67 -25.67 1.00
C GLY A 288 14.00 -25.76 2.37
N ASP A 289 14.81 -25.84 3.42
CA ASP A 289 14.38 -25.81 4.82
C ASP A 289 14.37 -24.43 5.46
N ARG A 290 14.57 -23.38 4.67
CA ARG A 290 14.62 -21.97 5.11
C ARG A 290 13.49 -21.18 4.50
N GLU A 291 13.27 -19.97 5.00
CA GLU A 291 12.24 -19.06 4.51
C GLU A 291 12.84 -17.70 4.14
N ALA A 292 12.47 -17.17 2.98
CA ALA A 292 12.70 -15.77 2.63
C ALA A 292 11.39 -14.99 2.74
N VAL A 293 11.43 -13.84 3.42
CA VAL A 293 10.30 -12.91 3.53
C VAL A 293 10.63 -11.66 2.73
N LEU A 294 9.89 -11.42 1.65
CA LEU A 294 10.11 -10.32 0.72
C LEU A 294 9.20 -9.14 1.06
N LEU A 295 9.78 -7.95 1.21
CA LEU A 295 9.10 -6.71 1.54
C LEU A 295 9.49 -5.63 0.52
N LEU A 296 8.48 -5.05 -0.12
CA LEU A 296 8.66 -3.90 -0.99
C LEU A 296 8.78 -2.62 -0.15
N PHE A 297 9.78 -1.79 -0.42
CA PHE A 297 9.87 -0.41 0.06
C PHE A 297 10.20 0.54 -1.11
N LYS A 298 9.52 1.68 -1.18
CA LYS A 298 9.66 2.60 -2.31
C LYS A 298 9.66 4.09 -1.91
N ASN A 299 9.37 4.38 -0.66
CA ASN A 299 9.37 5.71 -0.06
C ASN A 299 9.63 5.59 1.45
N PRO A 300 9.93 6.70 2.17
CA PRO A 300 10.27 6.66 3.59
C PRO A 300 9.21 5.98 4.46
N THR A 301 7.95 6.38 4.31
CA THR A 301 6.83 5.81 5.11
C THR A 301 6.70 4.31 4.89
N GLY A 302 6.72 3.85 3.63
CA GLY A 302 6.65 2.42 3.32
C GLY A 302 7.84 1.63 3.86
N ALA A 303 9.04 2.23 3.87
CA ALA A 303 10.24 1.62 4.44
C ALA A 303 10.14 1.51 5.98
N ASN A 304 9.74 2.60 6.66
CA ASN A 304 9.58 2.62 8.12
C ASN A 304 8.56 1.57 8.56
N GLU A 305 7.44 1.46 7.85
CA GLU A 305 6.42 0.46 8.16
C GLU A 305 6.88 -0.99 7.91
N ALA A 306 7.63 -1.23 6.84
CA ALA A 306 8.22 -2.54 6.58
C ALA A 306 9.20 -2.93 7.69
N LEU A 307 10.04 -1.99 8.14
CA LEU A 307 10.98 -2.18 9.24
C LEU A 307 10.25 -2.43 10.58
N ARG A 308 9.24 -1.63 10.90
CA ARG A 308 8.42 -1.83 12.12
C ARG A 308 7.74 -3.19 12.14
N ALA A 309 7.24 -3.65 11.00
CA ALA A 309 6.57 -4.94 10.88
C ALA A 309 7.48 -6.13 11.16
N ILE A 310 8.79 -6.02 10.90
CA ILE A 310 9.77 -7.09 11.15
C ILE A 310 10.59 -6.87 12.43
N ASN A 311 10.47 -5.74 13.11
CA ASN A 311 11.34 -5.33 14.22
C ASN A 311 11.49 -6.42 15.31
N ASN A 312 10.41 -7.09 15.67
CA ASN A 312 10.42 -8.16 16.66
C ASN A 312 11.00 -9.50 16.15
N ASP A 313 11.16 -9.64 14.84
CA ASP A 313 11.55 -10.89 14.17
C ASP A 313 12.92 -10.80 13.51
N VAL A 314 13.53 -9.58 13.42
CA VAL A 314 14.79 -9.33 12.71
C VAL A 314 16.02 -9.75 13.52
N ALA A 315 15.90 -9.87 14.84
CA ALA A 315 17.02 -10.19 15.70
C ALA A 315 17.71 -11.51 15.30
N ASN A 316 19.05 -11.45 15.17
CA ASN A 316 19.90 -12.56 14.76
C ASN A 316 19.55 -13.18 13.38
N THR A 317 18.87 -12.43 12.50
CA THR A 317 18.56 -12.87 11.13
C THR A 317 19.50 -12.23 10.10
N GLN A 318 19.57 -12.83 8.92
CA GLN A 318 20.17 -12.23 7.74
C GLN A 318 19.19 -11.27 7.09
N VAL A 319 19.64 -10.08 6.71
CA VAL A 319 18.85 -9.08 6.02
C VAL A 319 19.49 -8.73 4.67
N VAL A 320 18.73 -8.75 3.61
CA VAL A 320 19.15 -8.26 2.29
C VAL A 320 18.41 -6.98 2.00
N LEU A 321 19.12 -5.89 1.76
CA LEU A 321 18.56 -4.61 1.35
C LEU A 321 18.96 -4.35 -0.10
N ALA A 322 17.97 -4.24 -0.99
CA ALA A 322 18.17 -4.05 -2.43
C ALA A 322 17.62 -2.71 -2.91
N LEU A 323 18.49 -1.79 -3.32
CA LEU A 323 18.14 -0.45 -3.77
C LEU A 323 18.52 -0.26 -5.23
N ASN A 324 17.51 -0.03 -6.08
CA ASN A 324 17.67 0.40 -7.46
C ASN A 324 17.16 1.84 -7.64
N ASP A 325 17.62 2.50 -8.74
CA ASP A 325 17.24 3.85 -9.16
C ASP A 325 16.75 3.87 -10.62
N ARG A 326 16.10 2.80 -11.06
CA ARG A 326 15.51 2.75 -12.40
C ARG A 326 14.27 3.66 -12.47
N ILE A 327 13.79 3.94 -13.69
CA ILE A 327 12.64 4.86 -13.91
C ILE A 327 11.43 4.50 -13.06
N ALA A 328 11.16 3.21 -12.84
CA ALA A 328 10.02 2.76 -12.04
C ALA A 328 10.23 2.88 -10.52
N ASP A 329 11.49 3.00 -10.05
CA ASP A 329 11.83 3.22 -8.64
C ASP A 329 11.89 4.71 -8.27
N GLY A 330 11.99 5.60 -9.26
CA GLY A 330 12.44 6.97 -9.11
C GLY A 330 13.97 7.07 -9.15
N ARG A 331 14.50 8.12 -9.77
CA ARG A 331 15.95 8.31 -9.89
C ARG A 331 16.57 8.98 -8.68
N ASP A 332 15.75 9.77 -7.97
CA ASP A 332 16.15 10.40 -6.72
C ASP A 332 16.03 9.38 -5.59
N ILE A 333 17.17 9.02 -5.00
CA ILE A 333 17.26 8.10 -3.86
C ILE A 333 17.48 8.85 -2.54
N SER A 334 17.43 10.18 -2.51
CA SER A 334 17.68 10.97 -1.31
C SER A 334 16.70 10.62 -0.17
N TRP A 335 15.53 10.12 -0.49
CA TRP A 335 14.52 9.68 0.46
C TRP A 335 14.99 8.58 1.44
N ILE A 336 16.09 7.84 1.12
CA ILE A 336 16.63 6.85 2.06
C ILE A 336 17.16 7.50 3.35
N TRP A 337 17.41 8.82 3.33
CA TRP A 337 17.86 9.58 4.50
C TRP A 337 16.71 9.93 5.46
N ASP A 338 15.46 9.84 4.98
CA ASP A 338 14.24 10.05 5.77
C ASP A 338 13.70 8.74 6.39
N ILE A 339 14.42 7.60 6.21
CA ILE A 339 14.05 6.30 6.81
C ILE A 339 14.61 6.22 8.24
N ASP A 340 13.80 5.74 9.18
CA ASP A 340 14.17 5.47 10.58
C ASP A 340 14.97 4.15 10.68
N LEU A 341 16.23 4.19 10.25
CA LEU A 341 17.13 3.01 10.28
C LEU A 341 17.87 2.85 11.60
N GLU A 342 17.89 3.88 12.43
CA GLU A 342 18.79 4.03 13.57
C GLU A 342 18.75 2.85 14.56
N ASP A 343 17.56 2.29 14.80
CA ASP A 343 17.39 1.16 15.72
C ASP A 343 16.87 -0.12 15.04
N ALA A 344 16.35 0.01 13.82
CA ALA A 344 15.54 -1.04 13.20
C ALA A 344 16.33 -2.30 12.82
N LEU A 345 17.60 -2.17 12.45
CA LEU A 345 18.41 -3.28 11.93
C LEU A 345 19.68 -3.59 12.77
N THR A 346 19.89 -2.89 13.85
CA THR A 346 21.08 -3.09 14.70
C THR A 346 21.14 -4.47 15.33
N SER A 347 20.00 -5.13 15.52
CA SER A 347 19.88 -6.50 16.06
C SER A 347 20.01 -7.61 15.00
N ALA A 348 20.07 -7.28 13.72
CA ALA A 348 20.28 -8.26 12.65
C ALA A 348 21.65 -8.96 12.80
N ALA A 349 21.74 -10.22 12.40
CA ALA A 349 23.03 -10.92 12.41
C ALA A 349 23.98 -10.33 11.38
N HIS A 350 23.47 -10.03 10.18
CA HIS A 350 24.23 -9.41 9.10
C HIS A 350 23.30 -8.77 8.07
N ILE A 351 23.78 -7.68 7.44
CA ILE A 351 23.05 -6.93 6.42
C ILE A 351 23.83 -6.97 5.12
N THR A 352 23.21 -7.44 4.05
CA THR A 352 23.80 -7.42 2.70
C THR A 352 23.11 -6.35 1.86
N CYS A 353 23.86 -5.31 1.46
CA CYS A 353 23.41 -4.28 0.55
C CYS A 353 23.62 -4.72 -0.90
N THR A 354 22.61 -4.59 -1.75
CA THR A 354 22.67 -4.96 -3.17
C THR A 354 21.85 -4.00 -4.05
N GLY A 355 21.90 -4.19 -5.37
CA GLY A 355 21.24 -3.33 -6.35
C GLY A 355 22.14 -2.24 -6.91
N THR A 356 21.59 -1.39 -7.79
CA THR A 356 22.37 -0.34 -8.50
C THR A 356 22.91 0.74 -7.54
N ARG A 357 22.30 0.91 -6.36
CA ARG A 357 22.65 1.88 -5.33
C ARG A 357 23.05 1.25 -3.99
N ALA A 358 23.64 0.08 -4.06
CA ALA A 358 24.08 -0.66 -2.87
C ALA A 358 25.10 0.11 -2.02
N ALA A 359 26.00 0.88 -2.66
CA ALA A 359 27.02 1.66 -1.96
C ALA A 359 26.41 2.81 -1.14
N GLU A 360 25.45 3.55 -1.72
CA GLU A 360 24.75 4.64 -1.02
C GLU A 360 23.92 4.11 0.15
N LEU A 361 23.30 2.94 -0.02
CA LEU A 361 22.57 2.29 1.07
C LEU A 361 23.51 1.86 2.22
N ALA A 362 24.68 1.31 1.89
CA ALA A 362 25.70 0.97 2.90
C ALA A 362 26.20 2.23 3.64
N VAL A 363 26.35 3.36 2.95
CA VAL A 363 26.68 4.64 3.58
C VAL A 363 25.59 5.06 4.56
N ARG A 364 24.31 5.01 4.15
CA ARG A 364 23.16 5.35 5.02
C ARG A 364 23.13 4.47 6.28
N LEU A 365 23.34 3.17 6.14
CA LEU A 365 23.42 2.23 7.28
C LEU A 365 24.57 2.56 8.24
N ARG A 366 25.72 2.97 7.72
CA ARG A 366 26.85 3.44 8.56
C ARG A 366 26.48 4.65 9.41
N TYR A 367 25.75 5.59 8.82
CA TYR A 367 25.28 6.78 9.54
C TYR A 367 24.16 6.46 10.54
N SER A 368 23.43 5.36 10.37
CA SER A 368 22.45 4.88 11.37
C SER A 368 23.05 4.02 12.48
N GLY A 369 24.40 3.88 12.53
CA GLY A 369 25.07 3.19 13.61
C GLY A 369 25.33 1.70 13.37
N VAL A 370 24.99 1.13 12.22
CA VAL A 370 25.31 -0.27 11.90
C VAL A 370 26.84 -0.44 11.76
N PRO A 371 27.47 -1.37 12.51
CA PRO A 371 28.92 -1.63 12.43
C PRO A 371 29.36 -2.12 11.04
N ALA A 372 30.58 -1.75 10.62
CA ALA A 372 31.10 -2.14 9.30
C ALA A 372 31.20 -3.66 9.12
N GLU A 373 31.54 -4.36 10.18
CA GLU A 373 31.67 -5.82 10.22
C GLU A 373 30.34 -6.54 10.13
N GLN A 374 29.23 -5.84 10.42
CA GLN A 374 27.85 -6.37 10.34
C GLN A 374 27.26 -6.20 8.96
N MET A 375 27.96 -5.57 8.01
CA MET A 375 27.43 -5.34 6.68
C MET A 375 28.41 -5.68 5.57
N THR A 376 27.86 -6.08 4.42
CA THR A 376 28.61 -6.26 3.17
C THR A 376 27.84 -5.65 1.99
N THR A 377 28.58 -5.30 0.93
CA THR A 377 28.01 -4.84 -0.32
C THR A 377 28.29 -5.88 -1.41
N VAL A 378 27.24 -6.40 -2.04
CA VAL A 378 27.29 -7.40 -3.10
C VAL A 378 26.53 -6.88 -4.30
N ALA A 379 27.21 -6.67 -5.45
CA ALA A 379 26.62 -6.02 -6.61
C ALA A 379 25.49 -6.85 -7.25
N ALA A 380 25.63 -8.18 -7.30
CA ALA A 380 24.66 -9.07 -7.92
C ALA A 380 23.57 -9.49 -6.90
N PRO A 381 22.27 -9.15 -7.12
CA PRO A 381 21.19 -9.50 -6.20
C PRO A 381 21.09 -11.01 -5.94
N GLU A 382 21.34 -11.84 -6.97
CA GLU A 382 21.35 -13.29 -6.85
C GLU A 382 22.41 -13.78 -5.85
N ALA A 383 23.65 -13.30 -5.98
CA ALA A 383 24.73 -13.66 -5.08
C ALA A 383 24.49 -13.15 -3.65
N ALA A 384 23.88 -11.96 -3.49
CA ALA A 384 23.49 -11.42 -2.20
C ALA A 384 22.45 -12.30 -1.49
N PHE A 385 21.44 -12.72 -2.23
CA PHE A 385 20.38 -13.62 -1.74
C PHE A 385 20.97 -14.99 -1.34
N ASP A 386 21.78 -15.60 -2.21
CA ASP A 386 22.40 -16.92 -1.97
C ASP A 386 23.32 -16.90 -0.75
N ALA A 387 24.12 -15.85 -0.60
CA ALA A 387 24.99 -15.69 0.57
C ALA A 387 24.18 -15.58 1.86
N ALA A 388 23.09 -14.81 1.87
CA ALA A 388 22.20 -14.66 3.02
C ALA A 388 21.51 -15.99 3.38
N ILE A 389 21.00 -16.73 2.38
CA ILE A 389 20.40 -18.06 2.59
C ILE A 389 21.45 -19.04 3.14
N ALA A 390 22.67 -19.08 2.58
CA ALA A 390 23.73 -19.98 3.02
C ALA A 390 24.18 -19.71 4.47
N ALA A 391 24.19 -18.43 4.89
CA ALA A 391 24.53 -18.02 6.24
C ALA A 391 23.40 -18.25 7.27
N THR A 392 22.20 -18.58 6.81
CA THR A 392 21.04 -18.81 7.68
C THR A 392 21.01 -20.26 8.17
N ALA A 393 20.77 -20.47 9.45
CA ALA A 393 20.64 -21.80 10.03
C ALA A 393 19.44 -22.58 9.44
N PRO A 394 19.46 -23.92 9.44
CA PRO A 394 18.30 -24.73 9.08
C PRO A 394 17.05 -24.35 9.86
N GLY A 395 15.90 -24.23 9.16
CA GLY A 395 14.65 -23.75 9.74
C GLY A 395 14.61 -22.23 9.98
N GLY A 396 15.68 -21.51 9.67
CA GLY A 396 15.79 -20.06 9.87
C GLY A 396 15.17 -19.26 8.73
N ARG A 397 15.23 -17.93 8.89
CA ARG A 397 14.59 -16.96 8.01
C ARG A 397 15.55 -15.86 7.60
N ILE A 398 15.36 -15.32 6.39
CA ILE A 398 15.95 -14.06 5.95
C ILE A 398 14.85 -13.04 5.65
N PHE A 399 15.17 -11.75 5.82
CA PHE A 399 14.34 -10.67 5.34
C PHE A 399 14.97 -10.02 4.11
N VAL A 400 14.18 -9.78 3.09
CA VAL A 400 14.60 -9.12 1.85
C VAL A 400 13.74 -7.88 1.65
N LEU A 401 14.33 -6.71 1.86
CA LEU A 401 13.66 -5.44 1.59
C LEU A 401 14.21 -4.88 0.29
N ALA A 402 13.34 -4.63 -0.68
CA ALA A 402 13.76 -4.24 -2.02
C ALA A 402 12.87 -3.13 -2.62
N THR A 403 13.49 -2.23 -3.40
CA THR A 403 12.73 -1.30 -4.26
C THR A 403 12.05 -2.08 -5.39
N TYR A 404 11.11 -1.44 -6.09
CA TYR A 404 10.22 -2.12 -7.02
C TYR A 404 10.96 -2.93 -8.10
N THR A 405 11.94 -2.32 -8.79
CA THR A 405 12.67 -3.07 -9.83
C THR A 405 13.68 -4.05 -9.26
N ALA A 406 14.22 -3.81 -8.06
CA ALA A 406 15.06 -4.77 -7.38
C ALA A 406 14.23 -6.00 -6.92
N MET A 407 12.99 -5.78 -6.50
CA MET A 407 12.04 -6.85 -6.19
C MET A 407 11.70 -7.68 -7.43
N LEU A 408 11.44 -7.03 -8.58
CA LEU A 408 11.20 -7.72 -9.85
C LEU A 408 12.40 -8.59 -10.26
N ASP A 409 13.63 -8.07 -10.13
CA ASP A 409 14.85 -8.80 -10.47
C ASP A 409 14.98 -10.05 -9.58
N LEU A 410 14.83 -9.91 -8.26
CA LEU A 410 14.91 -11.01 -7.30
C LEU A 410 13.80 -12.04 -7.51
N HIS A 411 12.57 -11.58 -7.68
CA HIS A 411 11.42 -12.46 -7.91
C HIS A 411 11.57 -13.26 -9.21
N GLY A 412 12.09 -12.62 -10.28
CA GLY A 412 12.44 -13.31 -11.53
C GLY A 412 13.43 -14.44 -11.31
N ILE A 413 14.50 -14.20 -10.55
CA ILE A 413 15.51 -15.21 -10.18
C ILE A 413 14.86 -16.38 -9.41
N LEU A 414 13.98 -16.08 -8.46
CA LEU A 414 13.30 -17.09 -7.64
C LEU A 414 12.30 -17.91 -8.46
N ALA A 415 11.60 -17.26 -9.41
CA ALA A 415 10.69 -17.92 -10.34
C ALA A 415 11.44 -18.85 -11.30
N ASP A 416 12.57 -18.43 -11.85
CA ASP A 416 13.43 -19.26 -12.72
C ASP A 416 13.97 -20.49 -11.99
N ARG A 417 14.12 -20.43 -10.66
CA ARG A 417 14.49 -21.54 -9.80
C ARG A 417 13.28 -22.41 -9.39
N GLY A 418 12.07 -22.07 -9.80
CA GLY A 418 10.84 -22.77 -9.44
C GLY A 418 10.41 -22.60 -7.97
N LEU A 419 10.90 -21.58 -7.28
CA LEU A 419 10.60 -21.28 -5.88
C LEU A 419 9.33 -20.46 -5.70
N THR A 420 8.92 -19.73 -6.74
CA THR A 420 7.68 -18.93 -6.78
C THR A 420 7.12 -18.93 -8.19
N GLN A 421 5.88 -18.43 -8.36
CA GLN A 421 5.29 -18.24 -9.69
C GLN A 421 5.85 -16.92 -10.31
N PRO A 422 5.96 -16.81 -11.64
CA PRO A 422 6.26 -15.53 -12.28
C PRO A 422 5.22 -14.48 -11.88
N PHE A 423 5.66 -13.25 -11.57
CA PHE A 423 4.80 -12.19 -11.04
C PHE A 423 3.58 -11.87 -11.91
N TRP A 424 3.64 -12.11 -13.23
CA TRP A 424 2.53 -11.92 -14.17
C TRP A 424 1.49 -13.04 -14.14
N GLN A 425 1.79 -14.19 -13.52
CA GLN A 425 0.86 -15.33 -13.36
C GLN A 425 0.12 -15.27 -12.02
N GLU A 426 0.67 -14.62 -11.01
CA GLU A 426 -0.01 -14.42 -9.72
C GLU A 426 -1.21 -13.46 -9.84
N GLN A 427 -1.38 -12.82 -10.99
CA GLN A 427 -2.39 -11.80 -11.26
C GLN A 427 -3.61 -12.32 -12.02
N ALA A 428 -3.65 -13.62 -12.36
CA ALA A 428 -4.72 -14.25 -13.12
C ALA A 428 -5.85 -14.78 -12.23
#